data_d4c329ea7ec52f762c739102798d0128
#
_entry.id   d4c329ea7ec52f762c739102798d0128
#
_cell.length_a   1.000
_cell.length_b   1.000
_cell.length_c   1.000
_cell.angle_alpha   90.00
_cell.angle_beta   90.00
_cell.angle_gamma   90.00
#
_symmetry.space_group_name_H-M   'P 1'
#
loop_
_entity.id
_entity.type
_entity.pdbx_description
1 polymer ?
#
loop_
_entity_poly.entity_id
_entity_poly.type
_entity_poly.pdbx_seq_one_letter_code
_entity_poly.pdbx_strand_id
1 'polypeptide(L)'
;MVLQEKAGPATAPAPRRALLRGTIQVLGELLITAGVILLLFVAWQLWWTNVESDAKQSQVIKEFAQDLGSAAPAATAPSVPPAAAEDFGKPVVGTAPGHAGTIGIMYIPRFGAGYTRPIVQGTSQDVLDTLGLGHYSNTAMPGAVGNFAVAGHRQTHGAVLDNIHTLVPGDRIYVQTKDGYYVYVFRNNQIVMPSRTDVLEPVPAQPGAMPTESYLTMTSCNPRFGAEERIIAYALLDGWRPAAAGPPPEIAAQVAAATGRN
;
A
#
# COMPACT_ATOMS: atom_id res chain seq x y z
N MET A 1 -62.67 -65.44 28.03
CA MET A 1 -62.31 -65.61 26.62
C MET A 1 -61.71 -64.29 26.18
N VAL A 2 -60.37 -64.19 26.29
CA VAL A 2 -59.59 -62.98 26.03
C VAL A 2 -59.05 -63.09 24.64
N LEU A 3 -59.47 -62.21 23.74
CA LEU A 3 -58.97 -62.11 22.40
C LEU A 3 -57.63 -61.36 22.40
N GLN A 4 -56.57 -62.09 22.09
CA GLN A 4 -55.21 -61.58 21.96
C GLN A 4 -55.08 -60.98 20.55
N GLU A 5 -55.01 -59.64 20.49
CA GLU A 5 -54.80 -58.87 19.24
C GLU A 5 -53.34 -59.03 18.79
N LYS A 6 -53.16 -59.67 17.65
CA LYS A 6 -51.85 -59.93 17.04
C LYS A 6 -51.38 -58.60 16.37
N ALA A 7 -50.40 -57.95 16.98
CA ALA A 7 -49.72 -56.80 16.34
C ALA A 7 -49.08 -57.27 15.00
N GLY A 8 -49.49 -56.60 13.92
CA GLY A 8 -48.94 -56.80 12.59
C GLY A 8 -47.46 -56.34 12.49
N PRO A 9 -46.67 -56.96 11.61
CA PRO A 9 -45.27 -56.60 11.45
C PRO A 9 -45.11 -55.16 10.92
N ALA A 10 -44.30 -54.38 11.64
CA ALA A 10 -43.92 -53.06 11.20
C ALA A 10 -43.20 -53.16 9.85
N THR A 11 -43.72 -52.55 8.80
CA THR A 11 -43.12 -52.52 7.47
C THR A 11 -41.82 -51.71 7.53
N ALA A 12 -40.69 -52.39 7.36
CA ALA A 12 -39.38 -51.78 7.22
C ALA A 12 -39.36 -50.80 6.02
N PRO A 13 -38.82 -49.62 6.13
CA PRO A 13 -38.78 -48.62 5.05
C PRO A 13 -38.02 -49.22 3.86
N ALA A 14 -38.60 -49.03 2.66
CA ALA A 14 -38.09 -49.59 1.42
C ALA A 14 -36.61 -49.20 1.21
N PRO A 15 -35.73 -50.16 0.84
CA PRO A 15 -34.26 -49.95 0.78
C PRO A 15 -33.82 -48.81 -0.15
N ARG A 16 -34.63 -48.44 -1.16
CA ARG A 16 -34.36 -47.31 -2.05
C ARG A 16 -34.38 -45.95 -1.35
N ARG A 17 -35.23 -45.73 -0.35
CA ARG A 17 -35.30 -44.47 0.39
C ARG A 17 -34.10 -44.30 1.36
N ALA A 18 -33.59 -45.39 1.89
CA ALA A 18 -32.39 -45.37 2.73
C ALA A 18 -31.12 -45.07 1.90
N LEU A 19 -31.01 -45.63 0.74
CA LEU A 19 -29.89 -45.35 -0.20
C LEU A 19 -29.93 -43.88 -0.68
N LEU A 20 -31.09 -43.37 -1.05
CA LEU A 20 -31.23 -41.95 -1.48
C LEU A 20 -30.88 -40.97 -0.37
N ARG A 21 -31.30 -41.23 0.88
CA ARG A 21 -30.90 -40.42 2.03
C ARG A 21 -29.40 -40.47 2.29
N GLY A 22 -28.76 -41.64 2.20
CA GLY A 22 -27.32 -41.80 2.35
C GLY A 22 -26.53 -41.04 1.27
N THR A 23 -26.95 -41.13 0.00
CA THR A 23 -26.30 -40.38 -1.09
C THR A 23 -26.46 -38.87 -0.93
N ILE A 24 -27.62 -38.36 -0.51
CA ILE A 24 -27.84 -36.93 -0.26
C ILE A 24 -26.99 -36.46 0.91
N GLN A 25 -26.87 -37.26 1.97
CA GLN A 25 -26.04 -36.92 3.12
C GLN A 25 -24.55 -36.85 2.73
N VAL A 26 -24.01 -37.86 2.06
CA VAL A 26 -22.62 -37.87 1.60
C VAL A 26 -22.33 -36.70 0.65
N LEU A 27 -23.25 -36.42 -0.29
CA LEU A 27 -23.11 -35.29 -1.19
C LEU A 27 -23.11 -33.96 -0.42
N GLY A 28 -23.99 -33.80 0.58
CA GLY A 28 -24.04 -32.62 1.45
C GLY A 28 -22.74 -32.43 2.23
N GLU A 29 -22.20 -33.49 2.82
CA GLU A 29 -20.93 -33.48 3.55
C GLU A 29 -19.76 -33.10 2.62
N LEU A 30 -19.71 -33.66 1.40
CA LEU A 30 -18.70 -33.30 0.41
C LEU A 30 -18.79 -31.86 -0.03
N LEU A 31 -19.99 -31.32 -0.25
CA LEU A 31 -20.22 -29.91 -0.62
C LEU A 31 -19.80 -28.97 0.51
N ILE A 32 -20.14 -29.28 1.77
CA ILE A 32 -19.73 -28.49 2.92
C ILE A 32 -18.20 -28.50 3.04
N THR A 33 -17.57 -29.68 2.93
CA THR A 33 -16.12 -29.83 3.00
C THR A 33 -15.43 -29.04 1.89
N ALA A 34 -15.91 -29.17 0.65
CA ALA A 34 -15.39 -28.40 -0.49
C ALA A 34 -15.55 -26.88 -0.28
N GLY A 35 -16.69 -26.44 0.27
CA GLY A 35 -16.94 -25.03 0.59
C GLY A 35 -15.99 -24.50 1.64
N VAL A 36 -15.75 -25.27 2.70
CA VAL A 36 -14.77 -24.90 3.76
C VAL A 36 -13.35 -24.83 3.21
N ILE A 37 -12.93 -25.82 2.41
CA ILE A 37 -11.60 -25.81 1.77
C ILE A 37 -11.45 -24.58 0.87
N LEU A 38 -12.46 -24.25 0.08
CA LEU A 38 -12.44 -23.07 -0.80
C LEU A 38 -12.34 -21.77 0.00
N LEU A 39 -13.07 -21.63 1.08
CA LEU A 39 -12.99 -20.45 1.96
C LEU A 39 -11.61 -20.34 2.61
N LEU A 40 -11.05 -21.43 3.10
CA LEU A 40 -9.70 -21.46 3.67
C LEU A 40 -8.63 -21.13 2.61
N PHE A 41 -8.80 -21.61 1.38
CA PHE A 41 -7.90 -21.29 0.27
C PHE A 41 -7.93 -19.81 -0.07
N VAL A 42 -9.12 -19.19 -0.15
CA VAL A 42 -9.26 -17.75 -0.40
C VAL A 42 -8.63 -16.94 0.74
N ALA A 43 -8.90 -17.30 1.98
CA ALA A 43 -8.30 -16.62 3.14
C ALA A 43 -6.77 -16.75 3.15
N TRP A 44 -6.25 -17.94 2.85
CA TRP A 44 -4.81 -18.18 2.72
C TRP A 44 -4.20 -17.37 1.59
N GLN A 45 -4.82 -17.31 0.42
CA GLN A 45 -4.31 -16.59 -0.73
C GLN A 45 -4.22 -15.08 -0.47
N LEU A 46 -5.24 -14.49 0.16
CA LEU A 46 -5.25 -13.06 0.53
C LEU A 46 -4.17 -12.74 1.57
N TRP A 47 -3.95 -13.62 2.54
CA TRP A 47 -2.93 -13.43 3.56
C TRP A 47 -1.51 -13.65 3.01
N TRP A 48 -1.30 -14.70 2.22
CA TRP A 48 0.00 -15.09 1.70
C TRP A 48 0.59 -14.04 0.74
N THR A 49 -0.23 -13.46 -0.14
CA THR A 49 0.21 -12.40 -1.05
C THR A 49 0.75 -11.17 -0.30
N ASN A 50 0.16 -10.83 0.83
CA ASN A 50 0.66 -9.73 1.67
C ASN A 50 2.01 -10.08 2.32
N VAL A 51 2.15 -11.30 2.86
CA VAL A 51 3.40 -11.75 3.51
C VAL A 51 4.56 -11.76 2.51
N GLU A 52 4.33 -12.27 1.31
CA GLU A 52 5.37 -12.32 0.27
C GLU A 52 5.77 -10.92 -0.19
N SER A 53 4.80 -10.04 -0.44
CA SER A 53 5.07 -8.67 -0.88
C SER A 53 5.76 -7.86 0.22
N ASP A 54 5.34 -7.97 1.48
CA ASP A 54 5.98 -7.29 2.61
C ASP A 54 7.45 -7.74 2.79
N ALA A 55 7.75 -9.02 2.55
CA ALA A 55 9.13 -9.52 2.60
C ALA A 55 10.00 -8.90 1.50
N LYS A 56 9.50 -8.85 0.25
CA LYS A 56 10.20 -8.22 -0.88
C LYS A 56 10.37 -6.72 -0.69
N GLN A 57 9.32 -6.02 -0.25
CA GLN A 57 9.38 -4.59 0.06
C GLN A 57 10.40 -4.28 1.16
N SER A 58 10.46 -5.12 2.21
CA SER A 58 11.46 -4.99 3.27
C SER A 58 12.89 -5.18 2.76
N GLN A 59 13.08 -6.06 1.77
CA GLN A 59 14.38 -6.24 1.12
C GLN A 59 14.78 -5.00 0.33
N VAL A 60 13.89 -4.43 -0.49
CA VAL A 60 14.14 -3.18 -1.25
C VAL A 60 14.51 -2.04 -0.31
N ILE A 61 13.81 -1.91 0.83
CA ILE A 61 14.13 -0.89 1.84
C ILE A 61 15.53 -1.09 2.42
N LYS A 62 15.93 -2.33 2.73
CA LYS A 62 17.27 -2.64 3.25
C LYS A 62 18.38 -2.35 2.23
N GLU A 63 18.16 -2.72 0.97
CA GLU A 63 19.11 -2.45 -0.12
C GLU A 63 19.29 -0.93 -0.31
N PHE A 64 18.19 -0.18 -0.36
CA PHE A 64 18.24 1.28 -0.44
C PHE A 64 18.95 1.90 0.76
N ALA A 65 18.72 1.39 1.97
CA ALA A 65 19.40 1.86 3.19
C ALA A 65 20.92 1.58 3.15
N GLN A 66 21.35 0.44 2.60
CA GLN A 66 22.75 0.10 2.40
C GLN A 66 23.40 1.05 1.39
N ASP A 67 22.74 1.34 0.29
CA ASP A 67 23.24 2.30 -0.72
C ASP A 67 23.41 3.70 -0.11
N LEU A 68 22.47 4.15 0.71
CA LEU A 68 22.59 5.40 1.47
C LEU A 68 23.75 5.36 2.47
N GLY A 69 23.98 4.23 3.14
CA GLY A 69 25.06 4.04 4.12
C GLY A 69 26.44 4.05 3.49
N SER A 70 26.56 3.55 2.26
CA SER A 70 27.82 3.55 1.50
C SER A 70 28.18 4.93 0.95
N ALA A 71 27.20 5.82 0.77
CA ALA A 71 27.37 7.16 0.22
C ALA A 71 27.58 8.27 1.26
N ALA A 72 27.36 8.01 2.56
CA ALA A 72 27.42 9.03 3.60
C ALA A 72 28.70 8.91 4.44
N PRO A 73 29.52 10.00 4.60
CA PRO A 73 30.43 10.09 5.73
C PRO A 73 29.60 10.07 7.03
N ALA A 74 30.09 9.34 8.04
CA ALA A 74 29.45 9.21 9.34
C ALA A 74 29.16 10.60 9.96
N ALA A 75 27.96 11.09 9.78
CA ALA A 75 27.51 12.31 10.44
C ALA A 75 27.18 11.96 11.89
N THR A 76 28.01 12.40 12.81
CA THR A 76 27.70 12.50 14.23
C THR A 76 26.48 13.40 14.36
N ALA A 77 25.34 12.83 14.77
CA ALA A 77 24.11 13.58 14.94
C ALA A 77 24.30 14.67 16.01
N PRO A 78 24.19 15.97 15.67
CA PRO A 78 24.04 16.99 16.68
C PRO A 78 22.60 16.89 17.21
N SER A 79 22.46 16.72 18.52
CA SER A 79 21.20 16.93 19.23
C SER A 79 20.84 18.44 19.17
N VAL A 80 20.03 18.82 18.20
CA VAL A 80 19.55 20.19 18.06
C VAL A 80 18.12 20.25 18.61
N PRO A 81 17.81 21.26 19.47
CA PRO A 81 16.43 21.54 19.91
C PRO A 81 15.53 21.82 18.71
N PRO A 82 14.17 21.72 18.84
CA PRO A 82 13.27 22.01 17.75
C PRO A 82 13.44 23.47 17.33
N ALA A 83 14.25 23.67 16.30
CA ALA A 83 14.46 24.97 15.69
C ALA A 83 13.33 25.25 14.69
N ALA A 84 13.01 26.54 14.54
CA ALA A 84 12.19 27.10 13.48
C ALA A 84 12.51 26.40 12.14
N ALA A 85 11.50 26.25 11.28
CA ALA A 85 11.65 25.57 9.99
C ALA A 85 12.93 26.04 9.28
N GLU A 86 13.96 25.20 9.26
CA GLU A 86 15.20 25.51 8.57
C GLU A 86 14.88 25.54 7.07
N ASP A 87 15.11 26.68 6.44
CA ASP A 87 15.00 26.80 4.98
C ASP A 87 16.27 26.28 4.33
N PHE A 88 16.19 25.09 3.74
CA PHE A 88 17.28 24.48 2.97
C PHE A 88 17.27 24.90 1.49
N GLY A 89 16.50 25.92 1.12
CA GLY A 89 16.36 26.41 -0.25
C GLY A 89 15.57 25.47 -1.16
N LYS A 90 15.89 25.49 -2.44
CA LYS A 90 15.18 24.67 -3.42
C LYS A 90 15.55 23.19 -3.29
N PRO A 91 14.57 22.27 -3.38
CA PRO A 91 14.84 20.83 -3.34
C PRO A 91 15.71 20.39 -4.53
N VAL A 92 16.59 19.44 -4.27
CA VAL A 92 17.31 18.73 -5.33
C VAL A 92 16.29 17.79 -6.00
N VAL A 93 16.26 17.79 -7.33
CA VAL A 93 15.38 16.90 -8.10
C VAL A 93 16.25 15.81 -8.72
N GLY A 94 16.04 14.57 -8.26
CA GLY A 94 16.75 13.40 -8.78
C GLY A 94 16.29 13.01 -10.19
N THR A 95 17.09 12.18 -10.85
CA THR A 95 16.73 11.58 -12.13
C THR A 95 15.95 10.27 -11.90
N ALA A 96 14.90 10.05 -12.69
CA ALA A 96 14.14 8.81 -12.65
C ALA A 96 15.04 7.60 -13.01
N PRO A 97 15.06 6.54 -12.20
CA PRO A 97 15.78 5.32 -12.54
C PRO A 97 15.08 4.53 -13.65
N GLY A 98 15.69 3.46 -14.10
CA GLY A 98 15.03 2.51 -15.01
C GLY A 98 13.86 1.79 -14.33
N HIS A 99 13.10 1.03 -15.13
CA HIS A 99 11.96 0.22 -14.65
C HIS A 99 12.32 -0.60 -13.41
N ALA A 100 11.42 -0.62 -12.42
CA ALA A 100 11.59 -1.25 -11.11
C ALA A 100 12.75 -0.72 -10.25
N GLY A 101 13.48 0.29 -10.71
CA GLY A 101 14.54 0.93 -9.93
C GLY A 101 13.98 1.73 -8.77
N THR A 102 14.66 1.68 -7.61
CA THR A 102 14.21 2.35 -6.39
C THR A 102 14.43 3.86 -6.50
N ILE A 103 13.36 4.62 -6.25
CA ILE A 103 13.38 6.09 -6.16
C ILE A 103 13.65 6.51 -4.71
N GLY A 104 13.01 5.83 -3.76
CA GLY A 104 13.10 6.19 -2.36
C GLY A 104 12.13 5.42 -1.47
N ILE A 105 11.87 5.98 -0.30
CA ILE A 105 10.99 5.39 0.71
C ILE A 105 9.94 6.43 1.12
N MET A 106 8.69 6.00 1.25
CA MET A 106 7.59 6.81 1.75
C MET A 106 7.29 6.47 3.20
N TYR A 107 7.14 7.51 4.03
CA TYR A 107 6.69 7.42 5.42
C TYR A 107 5.43 8.26 5.59
N ILE A 108 4.39 7.67 6.17
CA ILE A 108 3.12 8.35 6.48
C ILE A 108 2.76 8.05 7.93
N PRO A 109 3.09 8.93 8.89
CA PRO A 109 2.83 8.69 10.31
C PRO A 109 1.36 8.41 10.64
N ARG A 110 0.42 9.00 9.89
CA ARG A 110 -1.01 8.72 10.00
C ARG A 110 -1.35 7.25 9.80
N PHE A 111 -0.61 6.51 8.98
CA PHE A 111 -0.85 5.09 8.72
C PHE A 111 -0.24 4.18 9.79
N GLY A 112 0.43 4.76 10.78
CA GLY A 112 1.06 4.07 11.90
C GLY A 112 2.56 4.27 11.96
N ALA A 113 3.13 4.11 13.17
CA ALA A 113 4.56 4.31 13.42
C ALA A 113 5.49 3.36 12.64
N GLY A 114 4.97 2.23 12.16
CA GLY A 114 5.74 1.28 11.34
C GLY A 114 5.55 1.44 9.83
N TYR A 115 4.74 2.42 9.38
CA TYR A 115 4.46 2.56 7.95
C TYR A 115 5.70 3.05 7.21
N THR A 116 6.28 2.17 6.42
CA THR A 116 7.46 2.41 5.58
C THR A 116 7.28 1.63 4.30
N ARG A 117 7.24 2.31 3.14
CA ARG A 117 7.00 1.68 1.84
C ARG A 117 8.00 2.17 0.80
N PRO A 118 8.61 1.27 0.02
CA PRO A 118 9.49 1.67 -1.07
C PRO A 118 8.68 2.30 -2.21
N ILE A 119 9.31 3.25 -2.89
CA ILE A 119 8.81 3.86 -4.12
C ILE A 119 9.76 3.43 -5.24
N VAL A 120 9.20 2.81 -6.25
CA VAL A 120 9.96 2.30 -7.41
C VAL A 120 9.40 2.84 -8.71
N GLN A 121 10.21 2.83 -9.76
CA GLN A 121 9.84 3.34 -11.08
C GLN A 121 8.92 2.38 -11.82
N GLY A 122 7.77 2.88 -12.29
CA GLY A 122 6.79 2.13 -13.07
C GLY A 122 5.55 1.73 -12.25
N THR A 123 4.46 1.45 -12.97
CA THR A 123 3.17 1.06 -12.38
C THR A 123 2.64 -0.23 -13.00
N SER A 124 3.52 -1.05 -13.57
CA SER A 124 3.18 -2.37 -14.09
C SER A 124 2.89 -3.34 -12.92
N GLN A 125 2.25 -4.45 -13.25
CA GLN A 125 1.79 -5.42 -12.25
C GLN A 125 2.96 -6.01 -11.45
N ASP A 126 4.09 -6.32 -12.08
CA ASP A 126 5.30 -6.80 -11.41
C ASP A 126 5.83 -5.83 -10.34
N VAL A 127 5.71 -4.52 -10.59
CA VAL A 127 6.08 -3.47 -9.64
C VAL A 127 5.07 -3.40 -8.50
N LEU A 128 3.79 -3.23 -8.82
CA LEU A 128 2.76 -2.99 -7.82
C LEU A 128 2.50 -4.20 -6.93
N ASP A 129 2.55 -5.42 -7.50
CA ASP A 129 2.28 -6.65 -6.76
C ASP A 129 3.42 -7.05 -5.81
N THR A 130 4.64 -6.55 -6.05
CA THR A 130 5.81 -7.02 -5.30
C THR A 130 6.63 -5.95 -4.62
N LEU A 131 6.81 -4.79 -5.24
CA LEU A 131 7.80 -3.81 -4.84
C LEU A 131 7.25 -2.60 -4.06
N GLY A 132 5.94 -2.44 -3.97
CA GLY A 132 5.31 -1.41 -3.15
C GLY A 132 4.62 -0.30 -3.94
N LEU A 133 5.05 0.96 -3.75
CA LEU A 133 4.49 2.10 -4.46
C LEU A 133 5.17 2.27 -5.82
N GLY A 134 4.39 2.31 -6.88
CA GLY A 134 4.87 2.50 -8.24
C GLY A 134 4.74 3.95 -8.71
N HIS A 135 5.84 4.57 -9.15
CA HIS A 135 5.84 5.90 -9.74
C HIS A 135 5.35 5.88 -11.19
N TYR A 136 4.42 6.75 -11.53
CA TYR A 136 3.98 6.94 -12.92
C TYR A 136 5.10 7.60 -13.72
N SER A 137 5.68 6.87 -14.68
CA SER A 137 6.91 7.23 -15.39
C SER A 137 6.85 8.54 -16.17
N ASN A 138 5.66 9.03 -16.52
CA ASN A 138 5.41 10.28 -17.22
C ASN A 138 5.08 11.45 -16.29
N THR A 139 5.25 11.30 -14.98
CA THR A 139 5.00 12.33 -13.98
C THR A 139 6.32 12.86 -13.39
N ALA A 140 6.25 13.93 -12.61
CA ALA A 140 7.43 14.59 -12.05
C ALA A 140 8.11 13.72 -10.98
N MET A 141 9.40 13.95 -10.74
CA MET A 141 10.15 13.35 -9.62
C MET A 141 9.88 14.11 -8.31
N PRO A 142 10.15 13.50 -7.12
CA PRO A 142 9.98 14.18 -5.84
C PRO A 142 10.65 15.56 -5.80
N GLY A 143 9.93 16.56 -5.32
CA GLY A 143 10.41 17.93 -5.19
C GLY A 143 10.38 18.78 -6.47
N ALA A 144 10.19 18.18 -7.64
CA ALA A 144 10.05 18.93 -8.89
C ALA A 144 8.72 19.69 -8.93
N VAL A 145 8.73 20.86 -9.58
CA VAL A 145 7.49 21.55 -9.97
C VAL A 145 6.70 20.65 -10.92
N GLY A 146 5.44 20.42 -10.62
CA GLY A 146 4.58 19.46 -11.31
C GLY A 146 4.08 18.40 -10.34
N ASN A 147 3.59 17.28 -10.87
CA ASN A 147 2.90 16.24 -10.11
C ASN A 147 3.78 14.98 -9.99
N PHE A 148 4.29 14.71 -8.81
CA PHE A 148 4.89 13.43 -8.47
C PHE A 148 3.77 12.46 -8.13
N ALA A 149 3.47 11.52 -9.02
CA ALA A 149 2.34 10.62 -8.84
C ALA A 149 2.78 9.17 -8.61
N VAL A 150 2.15 8.52 -7.63
CA VAL A 150 2.39 7.11 -7.29
C VAL A 150 1.09 6.32 -7.20
N ALA A 151 1.16 5.04 -7.58
CA ALA A 151 0.09 4.07 -7.41
C ALA A 151 0.45 3.04 -6.34
N GLY A 152 -0.57 2.47 -5.70
CA GLY A 152 -0.38 1.35 -4.79
C GLY A 152 -1.66 0.57 -4.53
N HIS A 153 -1.52 -0.72 -4.22
CA HIS A 153 -2.65 -1.57 -3.88
C HIS A 153 -3.32 -1.13 -2.58
N ARG A 154 -4.64 -1.32 -2.51
CA ARG A 154 -5.40 -0.99 -1.31
C ARG A 154 -5.52 -2.14 -0.34
N GLN A 155 -5.53 -3.40 -0.81
CA GLN A 155 -5.87 -4.54 0.03
C GLN A 155 -4.96 -5.76 -0.08
N THR A 156 -4.36 -5.96 -1.24
CA THR A 156 -3.50 -7.11 -1.55
C THR A 156 -2.06 -6.65 -1.72
N HIS A 157 -1.12 -7.60 -1.82
CA HIS A 157 0.26 -7.31 -2.15
C HIS A 157 0.90 -6.26 -1.22
N GLY A 158 0.74 -6.48 0.10
CA GLY A 158 1.24 -5.57 1.13
C GLY A 158 0.31 -4.41 1.47
N ALA A 159 -0.84 -4.26 0.77
CA ALA A 159 -1.89 -3.28 1.06
C ALA A 159 -1.35 -1.86 1.33
N VAL A 160 -0.39 -1.44 0.50
CA VAL A 160 0.47 -0.28 0.74
C VAL A 160 -0.30 1.03 0.92
N LEU A 161 -1.51 1.16 0.34
CA LEU A 161 -2.39 2.32 0.48
C LEU A 161 -3.76 1.98 1.11
N ASP A 162 -3.83 0.93 1.95
CA ASP A 162 -5.09 0.55 2.61
C ASP A 162 -5.70 1.72 3.40
N ASN A 163 -4.88 2.45 4.13
CA ASN A 163 -5.29 3.54 5.00
C ASN A 163 -5.38 4.92 4.31
N ILE A 164 -5.27 5.00 2.98
CA ILE A 164 -5.30 6.29 2.24
C ILE A 164 -6.54 7.14 2.58
N HIS A 165 -7.66 6.51 2.92
CA HIS A 165 -8.92 7.16 3.29
C HIS A 165 -8.89 7.80 4.70
N THR A 166 -7.90 7.49 5.52
CA THR A 166 -7.78 8.04 6.88
C THR A 166 -7.02 9.35 6.95
N LEU A 167 -6.40 9.76 5.83
CA LEU A 167 -5.69 11.03 5.75
C LEU A 167 -6.65 12.19 5.99
N VAL A 168 -6.20 13.17 6.79
CA VAL A 168 -6.90 14.42 7.05
C VAL A 168 -6.03 15.61 6.64
N PRO A 169 -6.63 16.74 6.18
CA PRO A 169 -5.86 17.93 5.80
C PRO A 169 -4.86 18.34 6.87
N GLY A 170 -3.61 18.56 6.46
CA GLY A 170 -2.49 18.86 7.34
C GLY A 170 -1.60 17.66 7.71
N ASP A 171 -2.02 16.42 7.43
CA ASP A 171 -1.14 15.26 7.63
C ASP A 171 0.09 15.37 6.74
N ARG A 172 1.24 14.98 7.30
CA ARG A 172 2.52 15.02 6.59
C ARG A 172 2.84 13.66 5.99
N ILE A 173 3.33 13.70 4.75
CA ILE A 173 3.79 12.57 3.96
C ILE A 173 5.25 12.86 3.62
N TYR A 174 6.14 11.95 3.99
CA TYR A 174 7.57 12.12 3.81
C TYR A 174 8.05 11.18 2.71
N VAL A 175 8.84 11.71 1.79
CA VAL A 175 9.52 10.93 0.74
C VAL A 175 11.01 11.08 0.95
N GLN A 176 11.69 10.01 1.32
CA GLN A 176 13.14 9.95 1.43
C GLN A 176 13.71 9.46 0.10
N THR A 177 14.67 10.20 -0.46
CA THR A 177 15.51 9.76 -1.57
C THR A 177 16.97 9.77 -1.15
N LYS A 178 17.88 9.46 -2.07
CA LYS A 178 19.33 9.62 -1.83
C LYS A 178 19.75 11.08 -1.58
N ASP A 179 18.97 12.04 -2.09
CA ASP A 179 19.29 13.45 -2.01
C ASP A 179 18.77 14.10 -0.71
N GLY A 180 17.70 13.54 -0.12
CA GLY A 180 17.11 14.05 1.12
C GLY A 180 15.66 13.64 1.34
N TYR A 181 14.99 14.43 2.15
CA TYR A 181 13.62 14.21 2.61
C TYR A 181 12.71 15.33 2.07
N TYR A 182 11.66 14.95 1.36
CA TYR A 182 10.64 15.86 0.86
C TYR A 182 9.40 15.72 1.73
N VAL A 183 8.90 16.82 2.23
CA VAL A 183 7.74 16.87 3.13
C VAL A 183 6.55 17.40 2.36
N TYR A 184 5.56 16.57 2.12
CA TYR A 184 4.29 16.94 1.49
C TYR A 184 3.20 17.02 2.55
N VAL A 185 2.35 18.04 2.46
CA VAL A 185 1.19 18.22 3.33
C VAL A 185 -0.07 17.83 2.57
N PHE A 186 -0.77 16.85 3.10
CA PHE A 186 -2.02 16.35 2.53
C PHE A 186 -3.09 17.44 2.52
N ARG A 187 -3.86 17.51 1.42
CA ARG A 187 -4.91 18.50 1.20
C ARG A 187 -6.30 17.89 1.23
N ASN A 188 -6.57 16.91 0.35
CA ASN A 188 -7.86 16.27 0.24
C ASN A 188 -7.80 14.95 -0.50
N ASN A 189 -8.84 14.13 -0.30
CA ASN A 189 -9.13 12.97 -1.13
C ASN A 189 -10.20 13.29 -2.18
N GLN A 190 -10.14 12.58 -3.31
CA GLN A 190 -11.17 12.58 -4.35
C GLN A 190 -11.47 11.15 -4.78
N ILE A 191 -12.74 10.81 -4.95
CA ILE A 191 -13.16 9.53 -5.57
C ILE A 191 -13.46 9.81 -7.03
N VAL A 192 -12.87 9.03 -7.91
CA VAL A 192 -13.02 9.19 -9.37
C VAL A 192 -13.18 7.84 -10.07
N MET A 193 -13.69 7.86 -11.29
CA MET A 193 -13.70 6.68 -12.16
C MET A 193 -12.29 6.35 -12.63
N PRO A 194 -11.96 5.08 -12.94
CA PRO A 194 -10.63 4.68 -13.44
C PRO A 194 -10.20 5.40 -14.72
N SER A 195 -11.15 5.90 -15.51
CA SER A 195 -10.91 6.66 -16.75
C SER A 195 -10.43 8.10 -16.51
N ARG A 196 -10.49 8.62 -15.27
CA ARG A 196 -10.04 9.98 -14.92
C ARG A 196 -8.51 10.01 -14.78
N THR A 197 -7.82 10.04 -15.91
CA THR A 197 -6.35 10.12 -15.98
C THR A 197 -5.81 11.53 -15.80
N ASP A 198 -6.66 12.54 -15.89
CA ASP A 198 -6.33 13.94 -15.65
C ASP A 198 -5.83 14.23 -14.21
N VAL A 199 -6.07 13.33 -13.26
CA VAL A 199 -5.47 13.38 -11.93
C VAL A 199 -3.94 13.26 -11.94
N LEU A 200 -3.36 12.77 -13.05
CA LEU A 200 -1.92 12.62 -13.26
C LEU A 200 -1.28 13.79 -14.01
N GLU A 201 -2.08 14.78 -14.45
CA GLU A 201 -1.57 15.98 -15.13
C GLU A 201 -0.59 16.75 -14.24
N PRO A 202 0.30 17.58 -14.81
CA PRO A 202 1.26 18.39 -14.05
C PRO A 202 0.62 19.24 -12.95
N VAL A 203 -0.60 19.76 -13.19
CA VAL A 203 -1.50 20.27 -12.15
C VAL A 203 -2.66 19.29 -12.03
N PRO A 204 -2.78 18.53 -10.94
CA PRO A 204 -3.77 17.46 -10.82
C PRO A 204 -5.19 17.93 -11.13
N ALA A 205 -5.89 17.17 -11.98
CA ALA A 205 -7.26 17.42 -12.43
C ALA A 205 -7.47 18.76 -13.18
N GLN A 206 -6.40 19.35 -13.70
CA GLN A 206 -6.44 20.61 -14.49
C GLN A 206 -5.65 20.46 -15.79
N PRO A 207 -6.20 19.78 -16.80
CA PRO A 207 -5.52 19.57 -18.07
C PRO A 207 -5.06 20.88 -18.73
N GLY A 208 -3.79 20.91 -19.16
CA GLY A 208 -3.20 22.07 -19.82
C GLY A 208 -2.78 23.21 -18.89
N ALA A 209 -3.04 23.13 -17.58
CA ALA A 209 -2.54 24.12 -16.64
C ALA A 209 -1.02 23.99 -16.47
N MET A 210 -0.34 25.13 -16.41
CA MET A 210 1.11 25.17 -16.13
C MET A 210 1.34 25.05 -14.63
N PRO A 211 2.14 24.07 -14.15
CA PRO A 211 2.40 23.90 -12.75
C PRO A 211 3.30 25.03 -12.19
N THR A 212 2.97 25.52 -11.03
CA THR A 212 3.78 26.45 -10.23
C THR A 212 4.18 25.85 -8.89
N GLU A 213 3.53 24.75 -8.52
CA GLU A 213 3.71 24.03 -7.26
C GLU A 213 4.25 22.63 -7.50
N SER A 214 4.77 22.01 -6.44
CA SER A 214 5.19 20.60 -6.45
C SER A 214 4.13 19.76 -5.74
N TYR A 215 3.36 19.01 -6.53
CA TYR A 215 2.29 18.15 -6.04
C TYR A 215 2.79 16.74 -5.76
N LEU A 216 2.11 16.05 -4.84
CA LEU A 216 2.13 14.60 -4.70
C LEU A 216 0.71 14.08 -4.89
N THR A 217 0.55 13.13 -5.82
CA THR A 217 -0.70 12.42 -6.05
C THR A 217 -0.50 10.93 -5.73
N MET A 218 -1.32 10.38 -4.83
CA MET A 218 -1.35 8.95 -4.55
C MET A 218 -2.67 8.36 -5.07
N THR A 219 -2.61 7.26 -5.82
CA THR A 219 -3.79 6.61 -6.41
C THR A 219 -3.94 5.19 -5.89
N SER A 220 -5.16 4.80 -5.52
CA SER A 220 -5.48 3.43 -5.12
C SER A 220 -6.88 3.03 -5.54
N CYS A 221 -7.20 1.74 -5.47
CA CYS A 221 -8.54 1.22 -5.76
C CYS A 221 -9.57 1.70 -4.72
N ASN A 222 -10.83 1.87 -5.15
CA ASN A 222 -11.99 2.16 -4.33
C ASN A 222 -13.21 1.42 -4.91
N PRO A 223 -14.19 0.96 -4.07
CA PRO A 223 -14.14 0.88 -2.61
C PRO A 223 -13.03 -0.07 -2.11
N ARG A 224 -12.85 -0.18 -0.78
CA ARG A 224 -11.77 -0.96 -0.18
C ARG A 224 -11.70 -2.41 -0.68
N PHE A 225 -12.84 -3.06 -0.95
CA PHE A 225 -12.94 -4.44 -1.46
C PHE A 225 -13.43 -4.50 -2.91
N GLY A 226 -13.19 -3.44 -3.68
CA GLY A 226 -13.54 -3.31 -5.08
C GLY A 226 -12.50 -2.56 -5.88
N ALA A 227 -12.77 -2.37 -7.17
CA ALA A 227 -11.91 -1.66 -8.09
C ALA A 227 -12.70 -0.80 -9.10
N GLU A 228 -13.96 -0.54 -8.79
CA GLU A 228 -14.89 0.20 -9.64
C GLU A 228 -14.50 1.66 -9.76
N GLU A 229 -13.87 2.18 -8.72
CA GLU A 229 -13.43 3.56 -8.60
C GLU A 229 -11.95 3.64 -8.22
N ARG A 230 -11.46 4.87 -8.13
CA ARG A 230 -10.14 5.18 -7.54
C ARG A 230 -10.31 6.21 -6.45
N ILE A 231 -9.58 6.03 -5.35
CA ILE A 231 -9.35 7.05 -4.35
C ILE A 231 -8.01 7.72 -4.65
N ILE A 232 -8.06 9.04 -4.75
CA ILE A 232 -6.91 9.88 -5.07
C ILE A 232 -6.65 10.77 -3.86
N ALA A 233 -5.42 10.78 -3.37
CA ALA A 233 -4.97 11.69 -2.32
C ALA A 233 -4.02 12.72 -2.91
N TYR A 234 -4.30 14.00 -2.66
CA TYR A 234 -3.48 15.12 -3.12
C TYR A 234 -2.75 15.78 -1.96
N ALA A 235 -1.47 16.07 -2.17
CA ALA A 235 -0.64 16.80 -1.23
C ALA A 235 0.23 17.83 -1.95
N LEU A 236 0.71 18.84 -1.23
CA LEU A 236 1.63 19.86 -1.72
C LEU A 236 2.93 19.82 -0.95
N LEU A 237 4.05 20.04 -1.65
CA LEU A 237 5.35 20.17 -1.01
C LEU A 237 5.34 21.37 -0.06
N ASP A 238 5.68 21.11 1.20
CA ASP A 238 5.79 22.10 2.27
C ASP A 238 7.27 22.47 2.54
N GLY A 239 8.16 21.52 2.30
CA GLY A 239 9.59 21.70 2.50
C GLY A 239 10.42 20.51 2.11
N TRP A 240 11.72 20.68 2.15
CA TRP A 240 12.67 19.59 1.95
C TRP A 240 13.84 19.72 2.90
N ARG A 241 14.57 18.65 3.09
CA ARG A 241 15.75 18.58 3.94
C ARG A 241 16.82 17.72 3.28
N PRO A 242 18.05 18.22 3.06
CA PRO A 242 19.12 17.43 2.44
C PRO A 242 19.49 16.22 3.30
N ALA A 243 19.92 15.13 2.68
CA ALA A 243 20.31 13.90 3.39
C ALA A 243 21.35 14.15 4.49
N ALA A 244 22.29 15.07 4.28
CA ALA A 244 23.32 15.45 5.24
C ALA A 244 22.78 16.07 6.54
N ALA A 245 21.58 16.69 6.50
CA ALA A 245 20.92 17.26 7.67
C ALA A 245 20.16 16.19 8.51
N GLY A 246 20.15 14.94 8.06
CA GLY A 246 19.46 13.82 8.72
C GLY A 246 17.96 13.85 8.54
N PRO A 247 17.24 12.85 9.07
CA PRO A 247 15.80 12.74 8.93
C PRO A 247 15.06 13.84 9.72
N PRO A 248 13.85 14.24 9.24
CA PRO A 248 12.93 15.02 10.04
C PRO A 248 12.64 14.35 11.40
N PRO A 249 12.56 15.10 12.51
CA PRO A 249 12.38 14.52 13.85
C PRO A 249 11.16 13.60 13.95
N GLU A 250 10.07 13.94 13.24
CA GLU A 250 8.80 13.22 13.25
C GLU A 250 8.91 11.78 12.72
N ILE A 251 9.87 11.52 11.84
CA ILE A 251 10.10 10.19 11.25
C ILE A 251 11.46 9.58 11.61
N ALA A 252 12.25 10.25 12.46
CA ALA A 252 13.62 9.80 12.77
C ALA A 252 13.66 8.35 13.29
N ALA A 253 12.73 7.97 14.18
CA ALA A 253 12.62 6.60 14.68
C ALA A 253 12.25 5.59 13.59
N GLN A 254 11.35 5.96 12.66
CA GLN A 254 10.97 5.11 11.53
C GLN A 254 12.13 4.90 10.56
N VAL A 255 12.88 5.97 10.27
CA VAL A 255 14.07 5.91 9.43
C VAL A 255 15.13 5.04 10.08
N ALA A 256 15.40 5.19 11.39
CA ALA A 256 16.35 4.37 12.13
C ALA A 256 15.97 2.88 12.08
N ALA A 257 14.71 2.55 12.32
CA ALA A 257 14.20 1.19 12.24
C ALA A 257 14.34 0.60 10.83
N ALA A 258 14.00 1.38 9.80
CA ALA A 258 14.08 0.95 8.40
C ALA A 258 15.54 0.72 7.92
N THR A 259 16.49 1.51 8.43
CA THR A 259 17.91 1.47 8.04
C THR A 259 18.74 0.57 8.95
N GLY A 260 18.16 -0.03 9.99
CA GLY A 260 18.90 -0.87 10.97
C GLY A 260 19.92 -0.08 11.82
N ARG A 261 19.75 1.21 11.92
CA ARG A 261 20.58 2.10 12.75
C ARG A 261 19.86 2.32 14.09
N ASN A 262 20.12 1.43 15.05
CA ASN A 262 19.70 1.59 16.46
C ASN A 262 20.83 2.19 17.28
#